data_b4a56a3f436d9fe739e41a0243888152
#
_entry.id   b4a56a3f436d9fe739e41a0243888152
#
_cell.length_a   1.000
_cell.length_b   1.000
_cell.length_c   1.000
_cell.angle_alpha   90.00
_cell.angle_beta   90.00
_cell.angle_gamma   90.00
#
_symmetry.space_group_name_H-M   'P 1'
#
loop_
_entity.id
_entity.type
_entity.pdbx_description
1 polymer ?
#
loop_
_entity_poly.entity_id
_entity_poly.type
_entity_poly.pdbx_seq_one_letter_code
_entity_poly.pdbx_strand_id
1 'polypeptide(L)'
;MKTKPLIFLSTLTFLFLFSGSSVVFGEEPEVKKEFWNNGQKRLEEYYKGGKLHGRSTYFYENGIKMFEVYYKHGENNGLKTHWYPNGETWYERNYKFGEKDGLWTEWYFNEKIKFKGYFKNGKKDGLFNLWYVNGQKKFEEHYKDGKKDGLSNSWYENGKKLYQRHYKDGKKDGLDTEWYENGKKWYELIFKDGKKDGLDTEWYLNGVKMIEKHYKNGVKDGRWTKWSKDGEKTYEKHFKDGKEQ
;
A
#
# COMPACT_ATOMS: atom_id res chain seq x y z
N MET A 1 -49.50 28.00 -23.87
CA MET A 1 -48.33 27.33 -24.39
C MET A 1 -47.34 28.40 -24.85
N LYS A 2 -46.26 28.66 -24.11
CA LYS A 2 -45.18 29.54 -24.50
C LYS A 2 -43.91 28.72 -24.65
N THR A 3 -43.49 28.56 -25.88
CA THR A 3 -42.22 27.92 -26.27
C THR A 3 -41.05 28.88 -25.94
N LYS A 4 -40.09 28.37 -25.18
CA LYS A 4 -38.80 29.04 -24.95
C LYS A 4 -37.86 28.82 -26.14
N PRO A 5 -37.13 29.82 -26.61
CA PRO A 5 -36.19 29.63 -27.71
C PRO A 5 -34.91 28.96 -27.26
N LEU A 6 -34.44 28.03 -28.08
CA LEU A 6 -33.11 27.41 -27.98
C LEU A 6 -32.07 28.49 -28.36
N ILE A 7 -31.17 28.78 -27.43
CA ILE A 7 -30.02 29.64 -27.74
C ILE A 7 -28.90 28.73 -28.30
N PHE A 8 -28.71 28.79 -29.60
CA PHE A 8 -27.52 28.27 -30.27
C PHE A 8 -26.36 29.24 -29.99
N LEU A 9 -25.37 28.80 -29.23
CA LEU A 9 -24.11 29.52 -29.09
C LEU A 9 -23.25 29.22 -30.33
N SER A 10 -23.21 30.12 -31.30
CA SER A 10 -22.33 30.05 -32.46
C SER A 10 -20.88 30.30 -32.02
N THR A 11 -20.00 29.31 -32.26
CA THR A 11 -18.56 29.47 -32.17
C THR A 11 -18.09 30.41 -33.30
N LEU A 12 -17.67 31.63 -32.94
CA LEU A 12 -17.05 32.54 -33.87
C LEU A 12 -15.58 32.17 -34.07
N THR A 13 -15.29 31.52 -35.21
CA THR A 13 -13.92 31.18 -35.61
C THR A 13 -13.33 32.40 -36.33
N PHE A 14 -12.40 33.09 -35.69
CA PHE A 14 -11.59 34.10 -36.40
C PHE A 14 -10.46 33.41 -37.15
N LEU A 15 -10.56 33.38 -38.48
CA LEU A 15 -9.49 32.98 -39.38
C LEU A 15 -8.57 34.18 -39.63
N PHE A 16 -7.39 34.19 -39.01
CA PHE A 16 -6.30 35.10 -39.43
C PHE A 16 -5.39 34.33 -40.41
N LEU A 17 -5.49 34.73 -41.69
CA LEU A 17 -4.51 34.31 -42.70
C LEU A 17 -3.26 35.17 -42.60
N PHE A 18 -2.20 34.66 -42.01
CA PHE A 18 -0.85 35.19 -42.16
C PHE A 18 -0.02 34.28 -43.08
N SER A 19 0.40 34.83 -44.20
CA SER A 19 1.36 34.20 -45.12
C SER A 19 2.76 34.25 -44.53
N GLY A 20 3.46 33.07 -44.51
CA GLY A 20 4.91 33.00 -44.51
C GLY A 20 5.56 32.80 -43.14
N SER A 21 5.95 31.59 -42.97
CA SER A 21 6.84 30.84 -42.07
C SER A 21 6.09 29.83 -41.24
N SER A 22 6.31 28.56 -41.48
CA SER A 22 5.79 27.46 -40.70
C SER A 22 6.45 27.43 -39.31
N VAL A 23 5.95 28.29 -38.42
CA VAL A 23 6.09 28.04 -36.99
C VAL A 23 5.17 26.85 -36.72
N VAL A 24 5.71 25.70 -36.41
CA VAL A 24 4.95 24.54 -35.86
C VAL A 24 4.41 25.03 -34.51
N PHE A 25 3.26 25.65 -34.52
CA PHE A 25 2.47 25.86 -33.29
C PHE A 25 2.10 24.47 -32.83
N GLY A 26 2.66 24.03 -31.69
CA GLY A 26 2.19 22.82 -31.03
C GLY A 26 0.68 22.96 -30.82
N GLU A 27 -0.09 21.89 -31.16
CA GLU A 27 -1.55 21.90 -30.96
C GLU A 27 -1.87 22.40 -29.55
N GLU A 28 -2.70 23.45 -29.46
CA GLU A 28 -3.23 23.97 -28.20
C GLU A 28 -4.01 22.86 -27.51
N PRO A 29 -3.92 22.74 -26.19
CA PRO A 29 -4.66 21.71 -25.47
C PRO A 29 -6.17 21.97 -25.58
N GLU A 30 -6.91 20.94 -25.99
CA GLU A 30 -8.37 20.94 -25.96
C GLU A 30 -8.86 20.72 -24.54
N VAL A 31 -9.84 21.50 -24.08
CA VAL A 31 -10.42 21.41 -22.73
C VAL A 31 -11.87 20.97 -22.82
N LYS A 32 -12.17 19.82 -22.23
CA LYS A 32 -13.54 19.31 -22.07
C LYS A 32 -14.05 19.65 -20.67
N LYS A 33 -15.26 20.25 -20.59
CA LYS A 33 -15.96 20.53 -19.34
C LYS A 33 -17.35 19.94 -19.36
N GLU A 34 -17.75 19.35 -18.26
CA GLU A 34 -19.13 18.90 -18.02
C GLU A 34 -19.64 19.45 -16.70
N PHE A 35 -20.97 19.56 -16.59
CA PHE A 35 -21.63 20.14 -15.43
C PHE A 35 -22.72 19.21 -14.92
N TRP A 36 -22.96 19.22 -13.62
CA TRP A 36 -24.08 18.59 -12.97
C TRP A 36 -25.38 19.35 -13.30
N ASN A 37 -26.54 18.73 -13.06
CA ASN A 37 -27.85 19.37 -13.29
C ASN A 37 -28.05 20.65 -12.45
N ASN A 38 -27.34 20.78 -11.32
CA ASN A 38 -27.36 21.97 -10.46
C ASN A 38 -26.44 23.09 -10.95
N GLY A 39 -25.77 22.91 -12.10
CA GLY A 39 -24.83 23.90 -12.68
C GLY A 39 -23.41 23.85 -12.13
N GLN A 40 -23.14 23.03 -11.13
CA GLN A 40 -21.78 22.80 -10.61
C GLN A 40 -20.94 22.04 -11.63
N LYS A 41 -19.64 22.36 -11.73
CA LYS A 41 -18.70 21.61 -12.58
C LYS A 41 -18.65 20.14 -12.13
N ARG A 42 -18.78 19.22 -13.09
CA ARG A 42 -18.66 17.77 -12.89
C ARG A 42 -17.27 17.27 -13.23
N LEU A 43 -16.70 17.76 -14.36
CA LEU A 43 -15.34 17.42 -14.77
C LEU A 43 -14.70 18.53 -15.59
N GLU A 44 -13.37 18.53 -15.58
CA GLU A 44 -12.52 19.34 -16.46
C GLU A 44 -11.32 18.49 -16.88
N GLU A 45 -11.20 18.23 -18.17
CA GLU A 45 -10.18 17.36 -18.74
C GLU A 45 -9.43 18.11 -19.86
N TYR A 46 -8.12 17.87 -19.92
CA TYR A 46 -7.24 18.45 -20.92
C TYR A 46 -6.77 17.35 -21.88
N TYR A 47 -6.82 17.66 -23.18
CA TYR A 47 -6.45 16.75 -24.26
C TYR A 47 -5.39 17.39 -25.17
N LYS A 48 -4.53 16.54 -25.75
CA LYS A 48 -3.61 16.89 -26.82
C LYS A 48 -3.55 15.76 -27.81
N GLY A 49 -3.81 16.04 -29.11
CA GLY A 49 -3.88 14.99 -30.14
C GLY A 49 -4.90 13.89 -29.79
N GLY A 50 -6.10 14.26 -29.28
CA GLY A 50 -7.17 13.33 -28.92
C GLY A 50 -6.91 12.44 -27.70
N LYS A 51 -5.78 12.62 -26.99
CA LYS A 51 -5.43 11.89 -25.78
C LYS A 51 -5.40 12.79 -24.56
N LEU A 52 -5.82 12.27 -23.39
CA LEU A 52 -5.68 12.96 -22.12
C LEU A 52 -4.23 13.43 -21.93
N HIS A 53 -4.05 14.74 -21.67
CA HIS A 53 -2.75 15.35 -21.49
C HIS A 53 -2.85 16.54 -20.56
N GLY A 54 -2.15 16.52 -19.44
CA GLY A 54 -2.27 17.54 -18.41
C GLY A 54 -3.17 17.10 -17.26
N ARG A 55 -3.74 18.08 -16.57
CA ARG A 55 -4.55 17.85 -15.38
C ARG A 55 -5.99 17.49 -15.77
N SER A 56 -6.55 16.45 -15.14
CA SER A 56 -7.98 16.15 -15.17
C SER A 56 -8.54 16.24 -13.76
N THR A 57 -9.65 16.96 -13.59
CA THR A 57 -10.27 17.18 -12.29
C THR A 57 -11.75 16.82 -12.36
N TYR A 58 -12.19 16.03 -11.40
CA TYR A 58 -13.57 15.59 -11.23
C TYR A 58 -14.13 16.15 -9.92
N PHE A 59 -15.42 16.45 -9.90
CA PHE A 59 -16.05 17.11 -8.77
C PHE A 59 -17.30 16.35 -8.32
N TYR A 60 -17.55 16.35 -7.05
CA TYR A 60 -18.83 15.94 -6.47
C TYR A 60 -19.92 16.96 -6.84
N GLU A 61 -21.17 16.57 -6.72
CA GLU A 61 -22.32 17.45 -6.99
C GLU A 61 -22.41 18.67 -6.06
N ASN A 62 -21.75 18.61 -4.89
CA ASN A 62 -21.60 19.73 -3.95
C ASN A 62 -20.45 20.72 -4.35
N GLY A 63 -19.80 20.50 -5.50
CA GLY A 63 -18.71 21.35 -6.01
C GLY A 63 -17.32 21.06 -5.43
N ILE A 64 -17.20 20.17 -4.45
CA ILE A 64 -15.91 19.73 -3.90
C ILE A 64 -15.21 18.83 -4.92
N LYS A 65 -13.89 18.96 -5.05
CA LYS A 65 -13.10 18.03 -5.87
C LYS A 65 -13.30 16.60 -5.38
N MET A 66 -13.59 15.67 -6.31
CA MET A 66 -13.63 14.24 -6.06
C MET A 66 -12.23 13.65 -6.24
N PHE A 67 -11.64 13.85 -7.41
CA PHE A 67 -10.23 13.50 -7.64
C PHE A 67 -9.60 14.41 -8.69
N GLU A 68 -8.30 14.54 -8.61
CA GLU A 68 -7.44 15.20 -9.57
C GLU A 68 -6.31 14.25 -9.98
N VAL A 69 -6.00 14.21 -11.26
CA VAL A 69 -4.98 13.33 -11.81
C VAL A 69 -4.28 14.01 -12.98
N TYR A 70 -2.99 13.74 -13.12
CA TYR A 70 -2.19 14.24 -14.24
C TYR A 70 -1.94 13.12 -15.26
N TYR A 71 -2.17 13.46 -16.54
CA TYR A 71 -1.98 12.58 -17.67
C TYR A 71 -0.86 13.07 -18.59
N LYS A 72 -0.16 12.12 -19.21
CA LYS A 72 0.74 12.36 -20.33
C LYS A 72 0.49 11.30 -21.39
N HIS A 73 0.08 11.74 -22.61
CA HIS A 73 -0.27 10.85 -23.73
C HIS A 73 -1.30 9.75 -23.39
N GLY A 74 -2.29 10.08 -22.53
CA GLY A 74 -3.35 9.17 -22.12
C GLY A 74 -3.04 8.30 -20.89
N GLU A 75 -1.81 8.35 -20.38
CA GLU A 75 -1.39 7.58 -19.21
C GLU A 75 -1.24 8.46 -17.97
N ASN A 76 -1.55 7.91 -16.79
CA ASN A 76 -1.33 8.59 -15.52
C ASN A 76 0.16 8.94 -15.37
N ASN A 77 0.47 10.22 -15.16
CA ASN A 77 1.87 10.67 -15.04
C ASN A 77 1.98 11.86 -14.09
N GLY A 78 2.21 11.58 -12.84
CA GLY A 78 2.26 12.53 -11.75
C GLY A 78 1.39 12.12 -10.57
N LEU A 79 1.01 13.11 -9.76
CA LEU A 79 0.20 12.90 -8.57
C LEU A 79 -1.27 12.68 -8.95
N LYS A 80 -1.90 11.69 -8.32
CA LYS A 80 -3.34 11.51 -8.26
C LYS A 80 -3.80 11.71 -6.83
N THR A 81 -4.66 12.71 -6.59
CA THR A 81 -5.28 12.97 -5.30
C THR A 81 -6.77 12.67 -5.36
N HIS A 82 -7.30 12.05 -4.36
CA HIS A 82 -8.74 11.82 -4.17
C HIS A 82 -9.18 12.37 -2.83
N TRP A 83 -10.33 13.00 -2.81
CA TRP A 83 -10.92 13.62 -1.62
C TRP A 83 -12.23 12.96 -1.26
N TYR A 84 -12.58 13.00 0.00
CA TYR A 84 -13.91 12.67 0.50
C TYR A 84 -14.91 13.78 0.13
N PRO A 85 -16.24 13.51 0.16
CA PRO A 85 -17.26 14.56 -0.12
C PRO A 85 -17.24 15.75 0.84
N ASN A 86 -16.59 15.66 2.00
CA ASN A 86 -16.37 16.75 2.93
C ASN A 86 -15.14 17.61 2.61
N GLY A 87 -14.34 17.22 1.58
CA GLY A 87 -13.13 17.93 1.14
C GLY A 87 -11.82 17.44 1.77
N GLU A 88 -11.88 16.54 2.74
CA GLU A 88 -10.68 15.93 3.32
C GLU A 88 -10.01 14.98 2.33
N THR A 89 -8.68 14.90 2.37
CA THR A 89 -7.93 14.01 1.49
C THR A 89 -8.17 12.55 1.88
N TRP A 90 -8.55 11.73 0.89
CA TRP A 90 -8.66 10.28 1.07
C TRP A 90 -7.35 9.59 0.72
N TYR A 91 -6.76 9.88 -0.46
CA TYR A 91 -5.44 9.35 -0.81
C TYR A 91 -4.68 10.26 -1.78
N GLU A 92 -3.36 10.12 -1.76
CA GLU A 92 -2.41 10.63 -2.73
C GLU A 92 -1.54 9.49 -3.28
N ARG A 93 -1.40 9.42 -4.59
CA ARG A 93 -0.70 8.34 -5.29
C ARG A 93 0.09 8.88 -6.47
N ASN A 94 1.38 8.58 -6.51
CA ASN A 94 2.24 8.98 -7.60
C ASN A 94 2.32 7.90 -8.69
N TYR A 95 2.31 8.37 -9.94
CA TYR A 95 2.39 7.53 -11.13
C TYR A 95 3.43 8.07 -12.12
N LYS A 96 4.04 7.17 -12.89
CA LYS A 96 4.93 7.50 -13.99
C LYS A 96 4.64 6.55 -15.15
N PHE A 97 4.23 7.10 -16.30
CA PHE A 97 3.85 6.32 -17.48
C PHE A 97 2.86 5.19 -17.17
N GLY A 98 1.78 5.49 -16.43
CA GLY A 98 0.74 4.55 -16.04
C GLY A 98 1.08 3.64 -14.87
N GLU A 99 2.36 3.48 -14.52
CA GLU A 99 2.81 2.62 -13.43
C GLU A 99 2.90 3.37 -12.10
N LYS A 100 2.75 2.64 -10.99
CA LYS A 100 2.96 3.16 -9.63
C LYS A 100 4.42 3.55 -9.48
N ASP A 101 4.70 4.83 -9.17
CA ASP A 101 6.08 5.30 -8.99
C ASP A 101 6.10 6.48 -8.02
N GLY A 102 6.76 6.32 -6.87
CA GLY A 102 6.82 7.30 -5.81
C GLY A 102 5.96 6.96 -4.60
N LEU A 103 5.73 7.96 -3.78
CA LEU A 103 5.02 7.83 -2.51
C LEU A 103 3.51 7.65 -2.74
N TRP A 104 2.91 6.73 -1.99
CA TRP A 104 1.47 6.54 -1.86
C TRP A 104 1.09 6.74 -0.40
N THR A 105 0.11 7.61 -0.14
CA THR A 105 -0.43 7.87 1.20
C THR A 105 -1.95 7.77 1.14
N GLU A 106 -2.54 7.13 2.14
CA GLU A 106 -3.99 7.08 2.34
C GLU A 106 -4.32 7.54 3.76
N TRP A 107 -5.45 8.20 3.92
CA TRP A 107 -5.95 8.68 5.21
C TRP A 107 -7.30 8.06 5.53
N TYR A 108 -7.57 7.93 6.81
CA TYR A 108 -8.91 7.68 7.31
C TYR A 108 -9.76 8.95 7.23
N PHE A 109 -11.06 8.81 7.36
CA PHE A 109 -12.01 9.93 7.40
C PHE A 109 -11.75 10.92 8.56
N ASN A 110 -11.02 10.55 9.58
CA ASN A 110 -10.58 11.40 10.69
C ASN A 110 -9.19 12.01 10.49
N GLU A 111 -8.76 12.17 9.23
CA GLU A 111 -7.47 12.75 8.78
C GLU A 111 -6.21 12.01 9.28
N LYS A 112 -6.35 10.96 10.08
CA LYS A 112 -5.19 10.15 10.47
C LYS A 112 -4.68 9.33 9.30
N ILE A 113 -3.36 9.21 9.19
CA ILE A 113 -2.74 8.35 8.18
C ILE A 113 -3.18 6.91 8.40
N LYS A 114 -3.70 6.30 7.32
CA LYS A 114 -4.05 4.87 7.26
C LYS A 114 -2.91 4.05 6.69
N PHE A 115 -2.31 4.53 5.59
CA PHE A 115 -1.28 3.81 4.85
C PHE A 115 -0.24 4.77 4.30
N LYS A 116 1.03 4.33 4.28
CA LYS A 116 2.14 5.02 3.61
C LYS A 116 3.11 4.00 3.05
N GLY A 117 3.44 4.09 1.75
CA GLY A 117 4.37 3.19 1.10
C GLY A 117 4.97 3.77 -0.16
N TYR A 118 6.12 3.26 -0.56
CA TYR A 118 6.82 3.72 -1.75
C TYR A 118 6.80 2.65 -2.84
N PHE A 119 6.55 3.07 -4.08
CA PHE A 119 6.59 2.21 -5.27
C PHE A 119 7.65 2.70 -6.24
N LYS A 120 8.23 1.77 -6.97
CA LYS A 120 9.17 2.04 -8.05
C LYS A 120 8.88 1.10 -9.22
N ASN A 121 8.63 1.65 -10.41
CA ASN A 121 8.29 0.87 -11.62
C ASN A 121 7.22 -0.20 -11.32
N GLY A 122 6.09 0.20 -10.73
CA GLY A 122 4.95 -0.65 -10.40
C GLY A 122 5.11 -1.56 -9.19
N LYS A 123 6.34 -1.74 -8.65
CA LYS A 123 6.66 -2.66 -7.56
C LYS A 123 6.79 -1.93 -6.23
N LYS A 124 6.47 -2.62 -5.13
CA LYS A 124 6.77 -2.12 -3.78
C LYS A 124 8.28 -1.99 -3.61
N ASP A 125 8.75 -0.82 -3.11
CA ASP A 125 10.17 -0.56 -2.87
C ASP A 125 10.33 0.37 -1.66
N GLY A 126 11.10 -0.05 -0.65
CA GLY A 126 11.27 0.69 0.60
C GLY A 126 10.24 0.33 1.67
N LEU A 127 9.94 1.29 2.53
CA LEU A 127 9.15 1.10 3.73
C LEU A 127 7.64 1.21 3.46
N PHE A 128 6.88 0.25 3.98
CA PHE A 128 5.42 0.18 3.94
C PHE A 128 4.87 0.17 5.36
N ASN A 129 4.02 1.14 5.67
CA ASN A 129 3.39 1.29 6.97
C ASN A 129 1.86 1.29 6.83
N LEU A 130 1.19 0.63 7.76
CA LEU A 130 -0.26 0.72 7.96
C LEU A 130 -0.52 1.08 9.42
N TRP A 131 -1.57 1.85 9.65
CA TRP A 131 -2.02 2.25 10.99
C TRP A 131 -3.47 1.83 11.21
N TYR A 132 -3.84 1.62 12.44
CA TYR A 132 -5.23 1.50 12.88
C TYR A 132 -5.90 2.88 12.90
N VAL A 133 -7.22 2.91 12.93
CA VAL A 133 -8.02 4.16 12.98
C VAL A 133 -7.74 4.98 14.25
N ASN A 134 -7.33 4.32 15.35
CA ASN A 134 -6.90 5.00 16.59
C ASN A 134 -5.52 5.69 16.43
N GLY A 135 -4.80 5.44 15.33
CA GLY A 135 -3.47 6.00 15.03
C GLY A 135 -2.29 5.13 15.49
N GLN A 136 -2.53 4.01 16.15
CA GLN A 136 -1.50 3.03 16.46
C GLN A 136 -1.00 2.35 15.20
N LYS A 137 0.33 2.07 15.13
CA LYS A 137 0.91 1.32 14.02
C LYS A 137 0.36 -0.09 13.99
N LYS A 138 -0.06 -0.57 12.80
CA LYS A 138 -0.58 -1.92 12.58
C LYS A 138 0.49 -2.83 12.00
N PHE A 139 1.20 -2.37 10.96
CA PHE A 139 2.40 -3.05 10.47
C PHE A 139 3.42 -2.06 9.89
N GLU A 140 4.65 -2.53 9.82
CA GLU A 140 5.79 -1.92 9.16
C GLU A 140 6.57 -3.01 8.45
N GLU A 141 6.75 -2.86 7.14
CA GLU A 141 7.38 -3.87 6.29
C GLU A 141 8.35 -3.20 5.32
N HIS A 142 9.50 -3.84 5.11
CA HIS A 142 10.47 -3.41 4.11
C HIS A 142 10.37 -4.26 2.85
N TYR A 143 10.42 -3.59 1.70
CA TYR A 143 10.36 -4.21 0.38
C TYR A 143 11.52 -3.74 -0.49
N LYS A 144 12.00 -4.63 -1.35
CA LYS A 144 12.95 -4.34 -2.41
C LYS A 144 12.49 -5.06 -3.68
N ASP A 145 12.30 -4.32 -4.77
CA ASP A 145 11.85 -4.84 -6.06
C ASP A 145 10.59 -5.74 -5.95
N GLY A 146 9.64 -5.37 -5.08
CA GLY A 146 8.36 -6.07 -4.86
C GLY A 146 8.42 -7.25 -3.88
N LYS A 147 9.61 -7.63 -3.39
CA LYS A 147 9.79 -8.70 -2.41
C LYS A 147 10.03 -8.13 -1.02
N LYS A 148 9.55 -8.82 0.03
CA LYS A 148 9.93 -8.47 1.40
C LYS A 148 11.43 -8.65 1.57
N ASP A 149 12.11 -7.59 2.05
CA ASP A 149 13.55 -7.59 2.29
C ASP A 149 13.86 -6.71 3.50
N GLY A 150 14.33 -7.32 4.58
CA GLY A 150 14.53 -6.66 5.86
C GLY A 150 13.46 -7.02 6.90
N LEU A 151 13.21 -6.09 7.81
CA LEU A 151 12.35 -6.30 8.97
C LEU A 151 10.87 -6.15 8.61
N SER A 152 10.03 -7.04 9.16
CA SER A 152 8.57 -6.97 9.12
C SER A 152 8.04 -7.03 10.53
N ASN A 153 7.40 -5.96 10.98
CA ASN A 153 6.79 -5.85 12.30
C ASN A 153 5.27 -5.71 12.19
N SER A 154 4.55 -6.24 13.16
CA SER A 154 3.13 -5.96 13.33
C SER A 154 2.79 -5.76 14.80
N TRP A 155 1.71 -5.03 15.04
CA TRP A 155 1.22 -4.70 16.37
C TRP A 155 -0.28 -4.96 16.46
N TYR A 156 -0.73 -5.29 17.64
CA TYR A 156 -2.15 -5.28 18.02
C TYR A 156 -2.68 -3.84 18.08
N GLU A 157 -3.98 -3.68 18.07
CA GLU A 157 -4.62 -2.35 18.15
C GLU A 157 -4.36 -1.64 19.50
N ASN A 158 -4.00 -2.38 20.55
CA ASN A 158 -3.56 -1.85 21.84
C ASN A 158 -2.09 -1.37 21.84
N GLY A 159 -1.40 -1.42 20.68
CA GLY A 159 -0.02 -0.98 20.50
C GLY A 159 1.05 -2.00 20.91
N LYS A 160 0.69 -3.15 21.48
CA LYS A 160 1.66 -4.21 21.79
C LYS A 160 2.07 -4.95 20.52
N LYS A 161 3.32 -5.43 20.50
CA LYS A 161 3.85 -6.17 19.36
C LYS A 161 3.09 -7.47 19.14
N LEU A 162 2.71 -7.75 17.87
CA LEU A 162 2.12 -9.01 17.43
C LEU A 162 3.19 -9.94 16.88
N TYR A 163 4.01 -9.45 15.93
CA TYR A 163 5.15 -10.21 15.44
C TYR A 163 6.31 -9.31 15.01
N GLN A 164 7.49 -9.92 14.95
CA GLN A 164 8.70 -9.40 14.33
C GLN A 164 9.36 -10.50 13.53
N ARG A 165 9.60 -10.29 12.23
CA ARG A 165 10.11 -11.25 11.28
C ARG A 165 11.19 -10.63 10.42
N HIS A 166 12.19 -11.42 10.06
CA HIS A 166 13.23 -11.01 9.12
C HIS A 166 13.03 -11.71 7.77
N TYR A 167 13.20 -10.95 6.69
CA TYR A 167 13.08 -11.44 5.32
C TYR A 167 14.32 -11.06 4.51
N LYS A 168 14.68 -11.92 3.57
CA LYS A 168 15.69 -11.69 2.54
C LYS A 168 15.16 -12.23 1.22
N ASP A 169 15.11 -11.38 0.19
CA ASP A 169 14.60 -11.74 -1.15
C ASP A 169 13.22 -12.43 -1.12
N GLY A 170 12.33 -12.02 -0.21
CA GLY A 170 10.97 -12.55 -0.05
C GLY A 170 10.85 -13.82 0.81
N LYS A 171 11.97 -14.39 1.28
CA LYS A 171 12.00 -15.57 2.15
C LYS A 171 12.26 -15.15 3.59
N LYS A 172 11.70 -15.88 4.57
CA LYS A 172 12.07 -15.69 5.97
C LYS A 172 13.55 -16.06 6.15
N ASP A 173 14.33 -15.14 6.73
CA ASP A 173 15.76 -15.34 6.98
C ASP A 173 16.15 -14.61 8.27
N GLY A 174 16.43 -15.33 9.33
CA GLY A 174 16.67 -14.80 10.68
C GLY A 174 15.56 -15.14 11.65
N LEU A 175 15.49 -14.36 12.72
CA LEU A 175 14.57 -14.59 13.84
C LEU A 175 13.13 -14.20 13.46
N ASP A 176 12.17 -15.06 13.77
CA ASP A 176 10.73 -14.85 13.72
C ASP A 176 10.18 -15.00 15.15
N THR A 177 9.64 -13.91 15.70
CA THR A 177 9.06 -13.91 17.04
C THR A 177 7.64 -13.40 16.98
N GLU A 178 6.72 -14.07 17.65
CA GLU A 178 5.34 -13.61 17.86
C GLU A 178 5.00 -13.52 19.35
N TRP A 179 4.06 -12.65 19.64
CA TRP A 179 3.61 -12.35 20.99
C TRP A 179 2.10 -12.50 21.10
N TYR A 180 1.65 -12.93 22.24
CA TYR A 180 0.25 -12.82 22.64
C TYR A 180 -0.15 -11.35 22.85
N GLU A 181 -1.43 -11.06 22.82
CA GLU A 181 -1.93 -9.69 23.05
C GLU A 181 -1.61 -9.15 24.45
N ASN A 182 -1.38 -10.04 25.44
CA ASN A 182 -0.89 -9.65 26.78
C ASN A 182 0.59 -9.19 26.77
N GLY A 183 1.33 -9.38 25.64
CA GLY A 183 2.72 -8.99 25.46
C GLY A 183 3.73 -10.09 25.81
N LYS A 184 3.31 -11.27 26.27
CA LYS A 184 4.19 -12.41 26.46
C LYS A 184 4.49 -13.09 25.14
N LYS A 185 5.70 -13.67 24.98
CA LYS A 185 6.04 -14.43 23.78
C LYS A 185 5.08 -15.59 23.59
N TRP A 186 4.65 -15.81 22.34
CA TRP A 186 3.92 -16.98 21.89
C TRP A 186 4.87 -18.00 21.26
N TYR A 187 5.67 -17.55 20.27
CA TYR A 187 6.74 -18.40 19.74
C TYR A 187 7.96 -17.59 19.28
N GLU A 188 9.08 -18.28 19.13
CA GLU A 188 10.32 -17.77 18.59
C GLU A 188 11.01 -18.86 17.78
N LEU A 189 11.41 -18.56 16.54
CA LEU A 189 11.94 -19.52 15.60
C LEU A 189 12.96 -18.86 14.68
N ILE A 190 14.05 -19.58 14.38
CA ILE A 190 15.08 -19.14 13.46
C ILE A 190 14.84 -19.76 12.08
N PHE A 191 14.88 -18.93 11.04
CA PHE A 191 14.82 -19.33 9.65
C PHE A 191 16.13 -19.02 8.93
N LYS A 192 16.46 -19.86 7.93
CA LYS A 192 17.52 -19.62 6.97
C LYS A 192 17.02 -19.99 5.58
N ASP A 193 17.08 -19.05 4.63
CA ASP A 193 16.59 -19.24 3.24
C ASP A 193 15.15 -19.79 3.17
N GLY A 194 14.26 -19.39 4.11
CA GLY A 194 12.87 -19.83 4.20
C GLY A 194 12.62 -21.16 4.89
N LYS A 195 13.68 -21.84 5.33
CA LYS A 195 13.59 -23.11 6.08
C LYS A 195 13.85 -22.90 7.57
N LYS A 196 13.18 -23.67 8.43
CA LYS A 196 13.49 -23.71 9.87
C LYS A 196 14.93 -24.15 10.06
N ASP A 197 15.74 -23.36 10.78
CA ASP A 197 17.15 -23.68 11.01
C ASP A 197 17.58 -23.12 12.37
N GLY A 198 17.57 -23.96 13.39
CA GLY A 198 17.85 -23.61 14.77
C GLY A 198 16.73 -23.97 15.72
N LEU A 199 16.64 -23.21 16.80
CA LEU A 199 15.69 -23.41 17.87
C LEU A 199 14.30 -22.85 17.52
N ASP A 200 13.26 -23.66 17.77
CA ASP A 200 11.84 -23.34 17.72
C ASP A 200 11.26 -23.50 19.11
N THR A 201 10.91 -22.39 19.75
CA THR A 201 10.35 -22.38 21.10
C THR A 201 8.96 -21.77 21.09
N GLU A 202 8.00 -22.45 21.71
CA GLU A 202 6.65 -21.98 21.93
C GLU A 202 6.35 -21.86 23.43
N TRP A 203 5.53 -20.92 23.80
CA TRP A 203 5.15 -20.64 25.19
C TRP A 203 3.64 -20.66 25.37
N TYR A 204 3.18 -21.08 26.52
CA TYR A 204 1.81 -20.88 26.97
C TYR A 204 1.53 -19.41 27.25
N LEU A 205 0.25 -19.03 27.29
CA LEU A 205 -0.20 -17.66 27.60
C LEU A 205 0.27 -17.17 29.00
N ASN A 206 0.52 -18.09 29.95
CA ASN A 206 1.09 -17.76 31.27
C ASN A 206 2.60 -17.46 31.19
N GLY A 207 3.25 -17.73 30.04
CA GLY A 207 4.68 -17.50 29.81
C GLY A 207 5.59 -18.70 30.12
N VAL A 208 5.03 -19.83 30.55
CA VAL A 208 5.75 -21.09 30.71
C VAL A 208 6.06 -21.68 29.33
N LYS A 209 7.27 -22.24 29.12
CA LYS A 209 7.58 -22.94 27.88
C LYS A 209 6.60 -24.09 27.66
N MET A 210 6.08 -24.21 26.42
CA MET A 210 5.20 -25.28 25.99
C MET A 210 5.99 -26.36 25.26
N ILE A 211 6.84 -25.96 24.32
CA ILE A 211 7.65 -26.88 23.54
C ILE A 211 8.93 -26.19 23.06
N GLU A 212 10.00 -26.96 22.97
CA GLU A 212 11.29 -26.57 22.39
C GLU A 212 11.72 -27.63 21.40
N LYS A 213 12.07 -27.24 20.19
CA LYS A 213 12.41 -28.14 19.07
C LYS A 213 13.65 -27.60 18.36
N HIS A 214 14.52 -28.49 17.91
CA HIS A 214 15.67 -28.12 17.10
C HIS A 214 15.47 -28.59 15.66
N TYR A 215 15.81 -27.71 14.73
CA TYR A 215 15.76 -27.94 13.29
C TYR A 215 17.10 -27.60 12.63
N LYS A 216 17.40 -28.31 11.54
CA LYS A 216 18.51 -28.04 10.63
C LYS A 216 18.03 -28.17 9.21
N ASN A 217 18.15 -27.09 8.41
CA ASN A 217 17.68 -27.04 7.02
C ASN A 217 16.21 -27.49 6.83
N GLY A 218 15.33 -27.24 7.81
CA GLY A 218 13.90 -27.61 7.78
C GLY A 218 13.58 -29.00 8.32
N VAL A 219 14.60 -29.80 8.68
CA VAL A 219 14.47 -31.17 9.18
C VAL A 219 14.68 -31.18 10.70
N LYS A 220 13.97 -32.06 11.41
CA LYS A 220 14.17 -32.28 12.85
C LYS A 220 15.61 -32.75 13.11
N ASP A 221 16.37 -31.99 13.92
CA ASP A 221 17.75 -32.34 14.26
C ASP A 221 18.09 -31.82 15.66
N GLY A 222 18.20 -32.67 16.63
CA GLY A 222 18.45 -32.34 18.02
C GLY A 222 17.29 -32.69 18.94
N ARG A 223 17.32 -32.08 20.12
CA ARG A 223 16.38 -32.37 21.20
C ARG A 223 15.02 -31.70 20.99
N TRP A 224 13.95 -32.44 21.30
CA TRP A 224 12.58 -31.97 21.36
C TRP A 224 12.00 -32.20 22.75
N THR A 225 11.58 -31.15 23.42
CA THR A 225 11.08 -31.22 24.79
C THR A 225 9.73 -30.51 24.89
N LYS A 226 8.78 -31.10 25.61
CA LYS A 226 7.49 -30.48 25.95
C LYS A 226 7.34 -30.35 27.45
N TRP A 227 6.61 -29.33 27.86
CA TRP A 227 6.26 -29.03 29.24
C TRP A 227 4.76 -28.84 29.40
N SER A 228 4.23 -29.12 30.59
CA SER A 228 2.89 -28.80 31.01
C SER A 228 2.76 -27.28 31.26
N LYS A 229 1.54 -26.78 31.49
CA LYS A 229 1.30 -25.37 31.87
C LYS A 229 1.92 -25.00 33.23
N ASP A 230 2.20 -25.99 34.07
CA ASP A 230 2.82 -25.84 35.39
C ASP A 230 4.35 -25.93 35.32
N GLY A 231 4.91 -26.18 34.12
CA GLY A 231 6.34 -26.23 33.87
C GLY A 231 6.99 -27.61 34.04
N GLU A 232 6.20 -28.63 34.28
CA GLU A 232 6.71 -30.00 34.37
C GLU A 232 7.03 -30.57 32.97
N LYS A 233 8.20 -31.21 32.81
CA LYS A 233 8.57 -31.91 31.59
C LYS A 233 7.68 -33.13 31.36
N THR A 234 6.97 -33.14 30.22
CA THR A 234 6.03 -34.20 29.84
C THR A 234 6.54 -35.10 28.70
N TYR A 235 7.55 -34.62 27.97
CA TYR A 235 8.05 -35.30 26.78
C TYR A 235 9.47 -34.87 26.48
N GLU A 236 10.33 -35.82 26.09
CA GLU A 236 11.65 -35.53 25.52
C GLU A 236 12.03 -36.64 24.53
N LYS A 237 12.50 -36.23 23.35
CA LYS A 237 13.05 -37.10 22.32
C LYS A 237 14.22 -36.45 21.61
N HIS A 238 15.08 -37.26 21.04
CA HIS A 238 16.18 -36.85 20.20
C HIS A 238 15.90 -37.20 18.74
N PHE A 239 16.26 -36.32 17.83
CA PHE A 239 16.14 -36.51 16.39
C PHE A 239 17.48 -36.28 15.72
N LYS A 240 17.77 -37.06 14.68
CA LYS A 240 18.89 -36.84 13.77
C LYS A 240 18.41 -37.02 12.35
N ASP A 241 18.61 -36.01 11.50
CA ASP A 241 18.21 -36.04 10.10
C ASP A 241 16.74 -36.47 9.91
N GLY A 242 15.84 -36.02 10.78
CA GLY A 242 14.39 -36.28 10.78
C GLY A 242 13.96 -37.61 11.46
N LYS A 243 14.88 -38.47 11.81
CA LYS A 243 14.60 -39.78 12.47
C LYS A 243 14.80 -39.70 13.99
N GLU A 244 13.89 -40.31 14.72
CA GLU A 244 14.00 -40.45 16.18
C GLU A 244 15.16 -41.39 16.50
N GLN A 245 15.93 -41.03 17.54
CA GLN A 245 17.08 -41.80 18.04
C GLN A 245 16.70 -42.57 19.29
#